data_0911009723469e2bbfcd05c48a6ec305
#
_entry.id   0911009723469e2bbfcd05c48a6ec305
#
_cell.length_a   1.000
_cell.length_b   1.000
_cell.length_c   1.000
_cell.angle_alpha   90.00
_cell.angle_beta   90.00
_cell.angle_gamma   90.00
#
_symmetry.space_group_name_H-M   'P 1'
#
loop_
_entity.id
_entity.type
_entity.pdbx_description
1 polymer ?
#
loop_
_entity_poly.entity_id
_entity_poly.type
_entity_poly.pdbx_seq_one_letter_code
_entity_poly.pdbx_strand_id
1 'polypeptide(L)'
;MTDGNQPERRAAKGADGVEEIRDITLGTARKEDYTAADVTPVEDDSIDDLQAQLTAADAPTRRRATLALAERDCPPVVVRQLEALARTDPDDEVRQFAIEAIAKQDGDPAVARDLLESDADQWVRAEAAVALDRLDRAAHEDTFERLLDDEAVGVRRNALISLTRIRGDDVRDDLVAAVEDPDDRVREWATKLLGTFDDDPIVETALKAVLEDEDEVDIVKQTAARSLGARGEDVDSLVEGSSGTEMAGDHMLNQVPDR
;
A
#
# COMPACT_ATOMS: atom_id res chain seq x y z
N MET A 1 32.84 -36.27 -17.88
CA MET A 1 32.87 -34.82 -18.21
C MET A 1 31.57 -34.51 -18.89
N THR A 2 30.58 -34.13 -18.14
CA THR A 2 29.29 -33.60 -18.65
C THR A 2 29.00 -32.37 -17.84
N ASP A 3 29.20 -31.26 -18.52
CA ASP A 3 28.93 -29.90 -18.03
C ASP A 3 27.43 -29.72 -17.92
N GLY A 4 26.96 -29.57 -16.70
CA GLY A 4 25.57 -29.26 -16.38
C GLY A 4 25.38 -27.75 -16.32
N ASN A 5 24.98 -27.18 -17.45
CA ASN A 5 24.51 -25.80 -17.53
C ASN A 5 23.15 -25.68 -16.83
N GLN A 6 23.16 -25.21 -15.59
CA GLN A 6 21.96 -24.73 -14.93
C GLN A 6 21.69 -23.30 -15.42
N PRO A 7 20.50 -22.98 -15.90
CA PRO A 7 20.14 -21.57 -16.15
C PRO A 7 20.06 -20.85 -14.81
N GLU A 8 20.93 -19.85 -14.64
CA GLU A 8 20.80 -18.86 -13.57
C GLU A 8 19.41 -18.23 -13.66
N ARG A 9 18.61 -18.41 -12.62
CA ARG A 9 17.36 -17.67 -12.45
C ARG A 9 17.75 -16.20 -12.36
N ARG A 10 17.51 -15.44 -13.41
CA ARG A 10 17.50 -13.98 -13.38
C ARG A 10 16.47 -13.59 -12.32
N ALA A 11 16.92 -13.02 -11.22
CA ALA A 11 16.05 -12.37 -10.26
C ALA A 11 15.29 -11.26 -11.01
N ALA A 12 13.98 -11.29 -10.94
CA ALA A 12 13.13 -10.28 -11.55
C ALA A 12 13.47 -8.91 -10.96
N LYS A 13 13.88 -7.98 -11.81
CA LYS A 13 14.25 -6.60 -11.49
C LYS A 13 13.04 -5.79 -10.94
N GLY A 14 11.83 -6.34 -11.00
CA GLY A 14 10.59 -5.73 -10.57
C GLY A 14 10.32 -5.74 -9.06
N ALA A 15 11.06 -6.56 -8.26
CA ALA A 15 10.80 -6.65 -6.83
C ALA A 15 11.24 -5.40 -6.05
N ASP A 16 12.34 -4.76 -6.46
CA ASP A 16 12.91 -3.61 -5.73
C ASP A 16 12.02 -2.35 -5.83
N GLY A 17 11.33 -2.13 -6.95
CA GLY A 17 10.43 -0.98 -7.14
C GLY A 17 9.11 -1.07 -6.36
N VAL A 18 8.71 -2.28 -5.97
CA VAL A 18 7.45 -2.51 -5.23
C VAL A 18 7.67 -2.49 -3.71
N GLU A 19 8.91 -2.68 -3.23
CA GLU A 19 9.23 -2.55 -1.79
C GLU A 19 9.23 -1.09 -1.30
N GLU A 20 9.64 -0.12 -2.15
CA GLU A 20 9.58 1.32 -1.82
C GLU A 20 8.15 1.87 -1.68
N ILE A 21 7.15 1.13 -2.13
CA ILE A 21 5.73 1.53 -2.11
C ILE A 21 5.11 1.43 -0.69
N ARG A 22 5.78 0.80 0.27
CA ARG A 22 5.24 0.55 1.62
C ARG A 22 5.00 1.80 2.46
N ASP A 23 5.77 2.86 2.24
CA ASP A 23 5.70 4.07 3.07
C ASP A 23 4.52 5.02 2.74
N ILE A 24 3.72 4.70 1.72
CA ILE A 24 2.64 5.59 1.24
C ILE A 24 1.26 5.17 1.77
N THR A 25 1.13 4.05 2.43
CA THR A 25 -0.18 3.51 2.86
C THR A 25 -0.85 4.29 4.00
N LEU A 26 -0.11 5.08 4.75
CA LEU A 26 -0.64 6.03 5.76
C LEU A 26 -1.22 7.31 5.13
N GLY A 27 -1.28 7.41 3.83
CA GLY A 27 -1.35 8.64 3.05
C GLY A 27 -2.70 9.28 2.85
N THR A 28 -3.71 9.13 3.71
CA THR A 28 -4.93 9.93 3.58
C THR A 28 -5.41 10.59 4.86
N ALA A 29 -4.87 10.23 6.01
CA ALA A 29 -5.05 11.06 7.20
C ALA A 29 -4.20 12.32 7.00
N ARG A 30 -4.84 13.47 6.91
CA ARG A 30 -4.16 14.76 6.84
C ARG A 30 -3.49 15.02 8.18
N LYS A 31 -2.29 15.62 8.14
CA LYS A 31 -1.55 16.02 9.36
C LYS A 31 -2.41 16.85 10.34
N GLU A 32 -3.48 17.44 9.83
CA GLU A 32 -4.46 18.26 10.56
C GLU A 32 -5.48 17.39 11.31
N ASP A 33 -5.64 16.12 10.93
CA ASP A 33 -6.54 15.16 11.55
C ASP A 33 -5.93 14.53 12.83
N TYR A 34 -4.61 14.74 13.04
CA TYR A 34 -3.90 14.32 14.24
C TYR A 34 -3.67 15.50 15.17
N THR A 35 -4.06 15.38 16.42
CA THR A 35 -3.62 16.33 17.45
C THR A 35 -2.13 16.10 17.72
N ALA A 36 -1.40 17.13 18.17
CA ALA A 36 0.02 16.99 18.54
C ALA A 36 0.26 15.91 19.62
N ALA A 37 -0.79 15.55 20.38
CA ALA A 37 -0.75 14.48 21.37
C ALA A 37 -0.77 13.08 20.74
N ASP A 38 -1.34 12.93 19.54
CA ASP A 38 -1.49 11.63 18.86
C ASP A 38 -0.21 11.19 18.14
N VAL A 39 0.69 12.14 17.83
CA VAL A 39 1.94 11.90 17.09
C VAL A 39 3.19 12.04 17.96
N THR A 40 3.07 12.25 19.27
CA THR A 40 4.25 12.32 20.15
C THR A 40 4.75 10.90 20.44
N PRO A 41 5.96 10.52 20.01
CA PRO A 41 6.51 9.22 20.33
C PRO A 41 6.59 9.05 21.86
N VAL A 42 6.11 7.93 22.36
CA VAL A 42 6.21 7.55 23.77
C VAL A 42 7.55 6.83 23.95
N GLU A 43 8.66 7.58 23.79
CA GLU A 43 10.01 7.00 23.75
C GLU A 43 10.44 6.42 25.09
N ASP A 44 9.91 6.95 26.19
CA ASP A 44 10.35 6.62 27.55
C ASP A 44 9.49 5.54 28.23
N ASP A 45 8.29 5.19 27.70
CA ASP A 45 7.44 4.19 28.32
C ASP A 45 7.97 2.77 28.13
N SER A 46 7.93 1.96 29.17
CA SER A 46 8.26 0.52 29.04
C SER A 46 7.15 -0.23 28.29
N ILE A 47 7.47 -1.46 27.80
CA ILE A 47 6.46 -2.33 27.19
C ILE A 47 5.31 -2.61 28.18
N ASP A 48 5.61 -2.76 29.46
CA ASP A 48 4.59 -3.01 30.50
C ASP A 48 3.67 -1.78 30.68
N ASP A 49 4.21 -0.55 30.65
CA ASP A 49 3.42 0.68 30.72
C ASP A 49 2.53 0.84 29.47
N LEU A 50 3.08 0.61 28.29
CA LEU A 50 2.33 0.65 27.02
C LEU A 50 1.25 -0.43 26.99
N GLN A 51 1.55 -1.64 27.45
CA GLN A 51 0.58 -2.71 27.56
C GLN A 51 -0.60 -2.32 28.47
N ALA A 52 -0.33 -1.66 29.61
CA ALA A 52 -1.38 -1.17 30.48
C ALA A 52 -2.23 -0.08 29.79
N GLN A 53 -1.62 0.79 28.99
CA GLN A 53 -2.30 1.85 28.24
C GLN A 53 -3.23 1.30 27.12
N LEU A 54 -3.04 0.08 26.61
CA LEU A 54 -3.96 -0.55 25.65
C LEU A 54 -5.39 -0.71 26.19
N THR A 55 -5.58 -0.63 27.50
CA THR A 55 -6.89 -0.72 28.17
C THR A 55 -7.40 0.62 28.69
N ALA A 56 -6.76 1.73 28.31
CA ALA A 56 -7.18 3.07 28.71
C ALA A 56 -8.61 3.38 28.23
N ALA A 57 -9.32 4.19 29.01
CA ALA A 57 -10.71 4.56 28.69
C ALA A 57 -10.80 5.43 27.44
N ASP A 58 -9.80 6.27 27.21
CA ASP A 58 -9.75 7.19 26.06
C ASP A 58 -9.02 6.56 24.87
N ALA A 59 -9.55 6.75 23.66
CA ALA A 59 -8.99 6.24 22.43
C ALA A 59 -7.60 6.82 22.09
N PRO A 60 -7.30 8.14 22.27
CA PRO A 60 -5.99 8.68 22.00
C PRO A 60 -4.86 7.98 22.77
N THR A 61 -5.08 7.62 24.05
CA THR A 61 -4.10 6.86 24.81
C THR A 61 -3.90 5.47 24.25
N ARG A 62 -4.98 4.75 23.87
CA ARG A 62 -4.88 3.43 23.26
C ARG A 62 -4.15 3.48 21.89
N ARG A 63 -4.47 4.48 21.04
CA ARG A 63 -3.80 4.70 19.75
C ARG A 63 -2.29 4.87 19.90
N ARG A 64 -1.87 5.77 20.82
CA ARG A 64 -0.43 6.00 21.08
C ARG A 64 0.28 4.75 21.53
N ALA A 65 -0.33 4.02 22.47
CA ALA A 65 0.26 2.77 22.96
C ALA A 65 0.40 1.73 21.83
N THR A 66 -0.62 1.60 20.99
CA THR A 66 -0.62 0.69 19.85
C THR A 66 0.48 1.05 18.85
N LEU A 67 0.60 2.32 18.46
CA LEU A 67 1.66 2.81 17.56
C LEU A 67 3.05 2.60 18.15
N ALA A 68 3.23 2.88 19.45
CA ALA A 68 4.52 2.70 20.11
C ALA A 68 4.92 1.22 20.21
N LEU A 69 3.96 0.31 20.38
CA LEU A 69 4.20 -1.13 20.41
C LEU A 69 4.48 -1.72 19.02
N ALA A 70 3.98 -1.09 17.96
CA ALA A 70 4.28 -1.50 16.59
C ALA A 70 5.78 -1.46 16.25
N GLU A 71 6.54 -0.55 16.90
CA GLU A 71 7.96 -0.34 16.64
C GLU A 71 8.88 -1.05 17.67
N ARG A 72 8.36 -1.97 18.47
CA ARG A 72 9.10 -2.65 19.54
C ARG A 72 8.93 -4.15 19.48
N ASP A 73 9.94 -4.91 19.90
CA ASP A 73 9.84 -6.36 20.05
C ASP A 73 8.89 -6.70 21.20
N CYS A 74 7.67 -7.10 20.86
CA CYS A 74 6.62 -7.36 21.84
C CYS A 74 6.58 -8.82 22.31
N PRO A 75 6.40 -9.07 23.63
CA PRO A 75 6.11 -10.41 24.08
C PRO A 75 4.79 -10.95 23.48
N PRO A 76 4.64 -12.29 23.31
CA PRO A 76 3.43 -12.87 22.74
C PRO A 76 2.12 -12.51 23.45
N VAL A 77 2.18 -12.15 24.73
CA VAL A 77 1.00 -11.69 25.49
C VAL A 77 0.51 -10.35 25.00
N VAL A 78 1.42 -9.44 24.64
CA VAL A 78 1.09 -8.10 24.10
C VAL A 78 0.54 -8.25 22.68
N VAL A 79 1.14 -9.11 21.85
CA VAL A 79 0.63 -9.38 20.49
C VAL A 79 -0.82 -9.88 20.55
N ARG A 80 -1.13 -10.85 21.41
CA ARG A 80 -2.52 -11.30 21.60
C ARG A 80 -3.47 -10.20 22.08
N GLN A 81 -2.97 -9.24 22.83
CA GLN A 81 -3.78 -8.12 23.27
C GLN A 81 -4.05 -7.14 22.12
N LEU A 82 -3.06 -6.88 21.27
CA LEU A 82 -3.23 -6.13 20.03
C LEU A 82 -4.23 -6.82 19.10
N GLU A 83 -4.16 -8.15 18.95
CA GLU A 83 -5.13 -8.93 18.18
C GLU A 83 -6.56 -8.80 18.70
N ALA A 84 -6.73 -8.75 20.03
CA ALA A 84 -8.04 -8.52 20.62
C ALA A 84 -8.53 -7.08 20.35
N LEU A 85 -7.65 -6.08 20.48
CA LEU A 85 -7.98 -4.69 20.17
C LEU A 85 -8.40 -4.53 18.70
N ALA A 86 -7.63 -5.08 17.77
CA ALA A 86 -7.94 -5.01 16.35
C ALA A 86 -9.35 -5.51 16.03
N ARG A 87 -9.82 -6.55 16.74
CA ARG A 87 -11.16 -7.12 16.52
C ARG A 87 -12.29 -6.39 17.24
N THR A 88 -12.02 -5.71 18.34
CA THR A 88 -13.10 -5.32 19.28
C THR A 88 -13.07 -3.88 19.76
N ASP A 89 -12.04 -3.11 19.45
CA ASP A 89 -12.00 -1.71 19.89
C ASP A 89 -13.13 -0.91 19.23
N PRO A 90 -13.88 -0.10 19.97
CA PRO A 90 -14.95 0.72 19.41
C PRO A 90 -14.43 1.82 18.46
N ASP A 91 -13.17 2.21 18.59
CA ASP A 91 -12.53 3.24 17.80
C ASP A 91 -11.81 2.60 16.58
N ASP A 92 -12.18 3.03 15.40
CA ASP A 92 -11.65 2.50 14.12
C ASP A 92 -10.17 2.78 13.94
N GLU A 93 -9.65 3.93 14.36
CA GLU A 93 -8.21 4.19 14.28
C GLU A 93 -7.41 3.30 15.24
N VAL A 94 -7.96 2.97 16.43
CA VAL A 94 -7.31 1.97 17.30
C VAL A 94 -7.27 0.61 16.64
N ARG A 95 -8.35 0.18 15.97
CA ARG A 95 -8.36 -1.08 15.23
C ARG A 95 -7.35 -1.06 14.07
N GLN A 96 -7.31 0.05 13.31
CA GLN A 96 -6.36 0.23 12.20
C GLN A 96 -4.91 0.13 12.68
N PHE A 97 -4.52 0.85 13.73
CA PHE A 97 -3.16 0.80 14.26
C PHE A 97 -2.83 -0.54 14.92
N ALA A 98 -3.82 -1.21 15.49
CA ALA A 98 -3.64 -2.54 16.06
C ALA A 98 -3.31 -3.57 14.97
N ILE A 99 -3.98 -3.51 13.80
CA ILE A 99 -3.67 -4.43 12.70
C ILE A 99 -2.30 -4.15 12.08
N GLU A 100 -1.88 -2.88 11.96
CA GLU A 100 -0.52 -2.52 11.57
C GLU A 100 0.52 -3.09 12.56
N ALA A 101 0.28 -2.92 13.87
CA ALA A 101 1.16 -3.46 14.90
C ALA A 101 1.26 -4.98 14.82
N ILE A 102 0.15 -5.70 14.64
CA ILE A 102 0.12 -7.15 14.47
C ILE A 102 0.96 -7.58 13.26
N ALA A 103 0.84 -6.87 12.13
CA ALA A 103 1.61 -7.17 10.94
C ALA A 103 3.13 -6.97 11.15
N LYS A 104 3.54 -5.97 11.95
CA LYS A 104 4.94 -5.74 12.30
C LYS A 104 5.49 -6.74 13.31
N GLN A 105 4.62 -7.34 14.11
CA GLN A 105 4.97 -8.33 15.13
C GLN A 105 4.84 -9.79 14.64
N ASP A 106 4.66 -10.02 13.33
CA ASP A 106 4.44 -11.34 12.75
C ASP A 106 3.31 -12.13 13.47
N GLY A 107 2.20 -11.41 13.75
CA GLY A 107 1.03 -11.98 14.43
C GLY A 107 0.19 -12.90 13.54
N ASP A 108 -1.00 -13.29 14.01
CA ASP A 108 -1.87 -14.24 13.30
C ASP A 108 -2.52 -13.59 12.05
N PRO A 109 -2.22 -14.07 10.82
CA PRO A 109 -2.83 -13.55 9.59
C PRO A 109 -4.37 -13.72 9.56
N ALA A 110 -4.94 -14.62 10.35
CA ALA A 110 -6.38 -14.77 10.46
C ALA A 110 -7.06 -13.50 11.01
N VAL A 111 -6.36 -12.69 11.81
CA VAL A 111 -6.91 -11.40 12.29
C VAL A 111 -7.10 -10.45 11.11
N ALA A 112 -6.09 -10.32 10.27
CA ALA A 112 -6.15 -9.46 9.09
C ALA A 112 -7.26 -9.92 8.13
N ARG A 113 -7.37 -11.22 7.87
CA ARG A 113 -8.43 -11.77 7.03
C ARG A 113 -9.82 -11.49 7.60
N ASP A 114 -10.03 -11.73 8.90
CA ASP A 114 -11.32 -11.52 9.53
C ASP A 114 -11.77 -10.05 9.46
N LEU A 115 -10.84 -9.11 9.69
CA LEU A 115 -11.12 -7.66 9.58
C LEU A 115 -11.39 -7.23 8.14
N LEU A 116 -10.63 -7.75 7.20
CA LEU A 116 -10.81 -7.49 5.78
C LEU A 116 -12.22 -7.89 5.29
N GLU A 117 -12.74 -9.00 5.80
CA GLU A 117 -14.06 -9.52 5.43
C GLU A 117 -15.22 -8.84 6.19
N SER A 118 -14.99 -8.27 7.37
CA SER A 118 -16.08 -7.92 8.27
C SER A 118 -16.05 -6.52 8.89
N ASP A 119 -14.93 -5.79 8.85
CA ASP A 119 -14.88 -4.46 9.45
C ASP A 119 -15.70 -3.46 8.63
N ALA A 120 -16.52 -2.66 9.34
CA ALA A 120 -17.35 -1.65 8.70
C ALA A 120 -16.54 -0.47 8.16
N ASP A 121 -15.38 -0.18 8.79
CA ASP A 121 -14.54 0.94 8.39
C ASP A 121 -13.63 0.56 7.23
N GLN A 122 -13.67 1.36 6.17
CA GLN A 122 -12.89 1.12 4.94
C GLN A 122 -11.37 1.22 5.15
N TRP A 123 -10.91 2.03 6.12
CA TRP A 123 -9.50 2.20 6.39
C TRP A 123 -8.94 1.01 7.17
N VAL A 124 -9.74 0.47 8.09
CA VAL A 124 -9.39 -0.79 8.77
C VAL A 124 -9.31 -1.93 7.77
N ARG A 125 -10.25 -2.05 6.82
CA ARG A 125 -10.18 -3.07 5.76
C ARG A 125 -8.95 -2.87 4.86
N ALA A 126 -8.64 -1.62 4.47
CA ALA A 126 -7.48 -1.33 3.64
C ALA A 126 -6.17 -1.68 4.34
N GLU A 127 -6.04 -1.39 5.64
CA GLU A 127 -4.88 -1.77 6.44
C GLU A 127 -4.80 -3.29 6.65
N ALA A 128 -5.94 -3.94 6.82
CA ALA A 128 -6.01 -5.40 6.92
C ALA A 128 -5.52 -6.09 5.63
N ALA A 129 -5.78 -5.51 4.45
CA ALA A 129 -5.21 -6.00 3.19
C ALA A 129 -3.67 -5.89 3.18
N VAL A 130 -3.11 -4.78 3.66
CA VAL A 130 -1.66 -4.59 3.80
C VAL A 130 -1.06 -5.58 4.81
N ALA A 131 -1.72 -5.75 5.95
CA ALA A 131 -1.30 -6.69 6.98
C ALA A 131 -1.26 -8.14 6.45
N LEU A 132 -2.29 -8.54 5.71
CA LEU A 132 -2.39 -9.87 5.10
C LEU A 132 -1.29 -10.08 4.05
N ASP A 133 -1.01 -9.06 3.21
CA ASP A 133 0.10 -9.07 2.26
C ASP A 133 1.45 -9.31 2.97
N ARG A 134 1.65 -8.67 4.11
CA ARG A 134 2.90 -8.81 4.86
C ARG A 134 3.03 -10.16 5.55
N LEU A 135 1.95 -10.64 6.17
CA LEU A 135 1.96 -11.84 7.02
C LEU A 135 1.96 -13.14 6.21
N ASP A 136 1.11 -13.23 5.17
CA ASP A 136 0.94 -14.48 4.42
C ASP A 136 0.37 -14.23 3.01
N ARG A 137 1.05 -13.40 2.22
CA ARG A 137 0.62 -13.03 0.86
C ARG A 137 0.31 -14.22 -0.02
N ALA A 138 1.24 -15.19 -0.05
CA ALA A 138 1.20 -16.29 -1.01
C ALA A 138 0.02 -17.25 -0.79
N ALA A 139 -0.47 -17.38 0.44
CA ALA A 139 -1.61 -18.24 0.76
C ALA A 139 -2.97 -17.56 0.48
N HIS A 140 -2.98 -16.26 0.13
CA HIS A 140 -4.20 -15.46 0.06
C HIS A 140 -4.42 -14.81 -1.32
N GLU A 141 -3.84 -15.37 -2.39
CA GLU A 141 -3.99 -14.86 -3.76
C GLU A 141 -5.46 -14.72 -4.17
N ASP A 142 -6.28 -15.76 -4.00
CA ASP A 142 -7.71 -15.73 -4.29
C ASP A 142 -8.47 -14.64 -3.50
N THR A 143 -7.97 -14.28 -2.32
CA THR A 143 -8.53 -13.19 -1.54
C THR A 143 -8.25 -11.86 -2.21
N PHE A 144 -6.99 -11.59 -2.58
CA PHE A 144 -6.61 -10.36 -3.26
C PHE A 144 -7.32 -10.21 -4.62
N GLU A 145 -7.53 -11.31 -5.34
CA GLU A 145 -8.29 -11.30 -6.60
C GLU A 145 -9.72 -10.80 -6.38
N ARG A 146 -10.43 -11.31 -5.37
CA ARG A 146 -11.78 -10.82 -5.03
C ARG A 146 -11.82 -9.36 -4.59
N LEU A 147 -10.73 -8.86 -3.99
CA LEU A 147 -10.62 -7.48 -3.50
C LEU A 147 -10.41 -6.44 -4.61
N LEU A 148 -10.15 -6.86 -5.84
CA LEU A 148 -10.13 -5.94 -6.98
C LEU A 148 -11.51 -5.28 -7.22
N ASP A 149 -12.58 -5.92 -6.76
CA ASP A 149 -13.97 -5.43 -6.87
C ASP A 149 -14.50 -4.82 -5.56
N ASP A 150 -13.66 -4.60 -4.54
CA ASP A 150 -14.12 -4.00 -3.26
C ASP A 150 -14.62 -2.57 -3.47
N GLU A 151 -15.65 -2.17 -2.71
CA GLU A 151 -16.19 -0.82 -2.75
C GLU A 151 -15.18 0.24 -2.33
N ALA A 152 -14.25 -0.11 -1.43
CA ALA A 152 -13.24 0.80 -0.90
C ALA A 152 -12.02 0.89 -1.82
N VAL A 153 -11.73 2.10 -2.27
CA VAL A 153 -10.59 2.41 -3.15
C VAL A 153 -9.25 1.92 -2.60
N GLY A 154 -9.00 2.12 -1.30
CA GLY A 154 -7.78 1.67 -0.64
C GLY A 154 -7.61 0.15 -0.66
N VAL A 155 -8.70 -0.60 -0.57
CA VAL A 155 -8.70 -2.06 -0.65
C VAL A 155 -8.38 -2.53 -2.07
N ARG A 156 -9.05 -1.99 -3.12
CA ARG A 156 -8.75 -2.32 -4.53
C ARG A 156 -7.31 -2.03 -4.89
N ARG A 157 -6.81 -0.83 -4.51
CA ARG A 157 -5.41 -0.46 -4.72
C ARG A 157 -4.43 -1.43 -4.05
N ASN A 158 -4.65 -1.78 -2.79
CA ASN A 158 -3.77 -2.68 -2.06
C ASN A 158 -3.82 -4.10 -2.63
N ALA A 159 -4.98 -4.55 -3.12
CA ALA A 159 -5.13 -5.82 -3.84
C ALA A 159 -4.25 -5.88 -5.11
N LEU A 160 -4.27 -4.82 -5.94
CA LEU A 160 -3.41 -4.72 -7.12
C LEU A 160 -1.93 -4.82 -6.77
N ILE A 161 -1.49 -4.13 -5.71
CA ILE A 161 -0.10 -4.18 -5.25
C ILE A 161 0.26 -5.60 -4.80
N SER A 162 -0.60 -6.25 -4.03
CA SER A 162 -0.36 -7.61 -3.54
C SER A 162 -0.31 -8.62 -4.67
N LEU A 163 -1.24 -8.55 -5.64
CA LEU A 163 -1.26 -9.42 -6.81
C LEU A 163 -0.02 -9.20 -7.69
N THR A 164 0.44 -7.96 -7.85
CA THR A 164 1.69 -7.68 -8.57
C THR A 164 2.88 -8.40 -7.93
N ARG A 165 2.94 -8.43 -6.61
CA ARG A 165 4.00 -9.15 -5.87
C ARG A 165 3.88 -10.66 -5.93
N ILE A 166 2.66 -11.19 -6.04
CA ILE A 166 2.39 -12.63 -6.15
C ILE A 166 2.70 -13.14 -7.56
N ARG A 167 2.12 -12.47 -8.57
CA ARG A 167 2.05 -12.94 -9.96
C ARG A 167 3.20 -12.44 -10.82
N GLY A 168 3.88 -11.35 -10.40
CA GLY A 168 4.88 -10.71 -11.27
C GLY A 168 4.24 -10.28 -12.59
N ASP A 169 4.81 -10.69 -13.71
CA ASP A 169 4.31 -10.30 -15.04
C ASP A 169 2.93 -10.90 -15.38
N ASP A 170 2.49 -11.95 -14.71
CA ASP A 170 1.19 -12.58 -14.94
C ASP A 170 0.01 -11.70 -14.45
N VAL A 171 0.26 -10.65 -13.67
CA VAL A 171 -0.77 -9.67 -13.23
C VAL A 171 -1.14 -8.65 -14.30
N ARG A 172 -0.44 -8.62 -15.44
CA ARG A 172 -0.60 -7.62 -16.50
C ARG A 172 -2.06 -7.33 -16.86
N ASP A 173 -2.84 -8.37 -17.09
CA ASP A 173 -4.22 -8.21 -17.56
C ASP A 173 -5.11 -7.57 -16.47
N ASP A 174 -4.88 -7.86 -15.19
CA ASP A 174 -5.55 -7.21 -14.06
C ASP A 174 -5.19 -5.72 -13.98
N LEU A 175 -3.91 -5.37 -14.19
CA LEU A 175 -3.46 -3.99 -14.21
C LEU A 175 -4.01 -3.20 -15.41
N VAL A 176 -4.06 -3.83 -16.59
CA VAL A 176 -4.66 -3.22 -17.78
C VAL A 176 -6.16 -2.98 -17.58
N ALA A 177 -6.87 -3.88 -16.91
CA ALA A 177 -8.26 -3.63 -16.55
C ALA A 177 -8.40 -2.50 -15.52
N ALA A 178 -7.48 -2.39 -14.57
CA ALA A 178 -7.52 -1.40 -13.49
C ALA A 178 -7.19 0.05 -13.93
N VAL A 179 -6.65 0.28 -15.14
CA VAL A 179 -6.55 1.65 -15.68
C VAL A 179 -7.90 2.27 -16.04
N GLU A 180 -8.97 1.46 -16.05
CA GLU A 180 -10.35 1.88 -16.25
C GLU A 180 -11.15 1.96 -14.92
N ASP A 181 -10.49 1.85 -13.75
CA ASP A 181 -11.16 1.94 -12.44
C ASP A 181 -11.89 3.28 -12.30
N PRO A 182 -13.08 3.33 -11.70
CA PRO A 182 -13.80 4.58 -11.49
C PRO A 182 -13.05 5.62 -10.64
N ASP A 183 -12.11 5.20 -9.78
CA ASP A 183 -11.33 6.08 -8.93
C ASP A 183 -9.93 6.34 -9.51
N ASP A 184 -9.56 7.61 -9.66
CA ASP A 184 -8.30 8.05 -10.24
C ASP A 184 -7.05 7.54 -9.49
N ARG A 185 -7.14 7.32 -8.19
CA ARG A 185 -6.03 6.78 -7.39
C ARG A 185 -5.75 5.30 -7.73
N VAL A 186 -6.78 4.52 -8.04
CA VAL A 186 -6.57 3.13 -8.50
C VAL A 186 -5.98 3.15 -9.90
N ARG A 187 -6.50 4.00 -10.81
CA ARG A 187 -5.95 4.16 -12.16
C ARG A 187 -4.49 4.60 -12.15
N GLU A 188 -4.14 5.57 -11.28
CA GLU A 188 -2.75 6.02 -11.11
C GLU A 188 -1.82 4.87 -10.68
N TRP A 189 -2.26 4.08 -9.70
CA TRP A 189 -1.47 2.95 -9.22
C TRP A 189 -1.35 1.84 -10.27
N ALA A 190 -2.42 1.50 -10.98
CA ALA A 190 -2.38 0.56 -12.09
C ALA A 190 -1.38 1.02 -13.16
N THR A 191 -1.47 2.30 -13.57
CA THR A 191 -0.56 2.95 -14.52
C THR A 191 0.91 2.90 -14.05
N LYS A 192 1.16 3.17 -12.77
CA LYS A 192 2.49 3.09 -12.17
C LYS A 192 3.04 1.66 -12.16
N LEU A 193 2.23 0.68 -11.79
CA LEU A 193 2.62 -0.73 -11.77
C LEU A 193 2.85 -1.26 -13.19
N LEU A 194 2.05 -0.87 -14.18
CA LEU A 194 2.31 -1.17 -15.59
C LEU A 194 3.67 -0.61 -16.05
N GLY A 195 4.11 0.51 -15.50
CA GLY A 195 5.43 1.07 -15.78
C GLY A 195 6.60 0.17 -15.39
N THR A 196 6.39 -0.85 -14.57
CA THR A 196 7.45 -1.81 -14.15
C THR A 196 7.66 -2.95 -15.14
N PHE A 197 6.78 -3.11 -16.14
CA PHE A 197 6.92 -4.14 -17.18
C PHE A 197 7.93 -3.72 -18.24
N ASP A 198 8.79 -4.62 -18.65
CA ASP A 198 9.74 -4.40 -19.74
C ASP A 198 9.14 -4.86 -21.08
N ASP A 199 9.30 -4.05 -22.14
CA ASP A 199 9.03 -4.38 -23.56
C ASP A 199 7.71 -5.15 -23.85
N ASP A 200 6.62 -4.84 -23.15
CA ASP A 200 5.31 -5.44 -23.40
C ASP A 200 4.44 -4.50 -24.27
N PRO A 201 4.08 -4.90 -25.51
CA PRO A 201 3.27 -4.06 -26.41
C PRO A 201 1.85 -3.79 -25.92
N ILE A 202 1.29 -4.68 -25.09
CA ILE A 202 -0.05 -4.51 -24.52
C ILE A 202 0.01 -3.39 -23.48
N VAL A 203 1.01 -3.44 -22.61
CA VAL A 203 1.25 -2.41 -21.59
C VAL A 203 1.55 -1.06 -22.25
N GLU A 204 2.38 -1.02 -23.28
CA GLU A 204 2.66 0.21 -24.02
C GLU A 204 1.38 0.81 -24.62
N THR A 205 0.52 -0.03 -25.21
CA THR A 205 -0.76 0.40 -25.77
C THR A 205 -1.68 0.96 -24.68
N ALA A 206 -1.78 0.30 -23.52
CA ALA A 206 -2.60 0.76 -22.41
C ALA A 206 -2.11 2.11 -21.86
N LEU A 207 -0.79 2.28 -21.67
CA LEU A 207 -0.21 3.54 -21.21
C LEU A 207 -0.41 4.69 -22.21
N LYS A 208 -0.33 4.42 -23.51
CA LYS A 208 -0.63 5.41 -24.56
C LYS A 208 -2.10 5.80 -24.55
N ALA A 209 -3.02 4.84 -24.38
CA ALA A 209 -4.44 5.11 -24.27
C ALA A 209 -4.77 6.03 -23.09
N VAL A 210 -4.14 5.84 -21.93
CA VAL A 210 -4.27 6.72 -20.77
C VAL A 210 -3.81 8.16 -21.09
N LEU A 211 -2.72 8.34 -21.87
CA LEU A 211 -2.26 9.68 -22.28
C LEU A 211 -3.19 10.37 -23.26
N GLU A 212 -3.80 9.60 -24.16
CA GLU A 212 -4.68 10.10 -25.23
C GLU A 212 -6.11 10.38 -24.74
N ASP A 213 -6.49 9.85 -23.57
CA ASP A 213 -7.81 10.08 -22.99
C ASP A 213 -7.95 11.56 -22.55
N GLU A 214 -8.83 12.31 -23.22
CA GLU A 214 -9.07 13.73 -22.92
C GLU A 214 -9.70 13.95 -21.54
N ASP A 215 -10.45 12.96 -21.04
CA ASP A 215 -11.18 13.04 -19.77
C ASP A 215 -10.33 12.55 -18.56
N GLU A 216 -9.13 11.99 -18.80
CA GLU A 216 -8.27 11.50 -17.71
C GLU A 216 -7.62 12.65 -16.94
N VAL A 217 -7.48 12.49 -15.63
CA VAL A 217 -6.88 13.50 -14.75
C VAL A 217 -5.36 13.61 -14.95
N ASP A 218 -4.82 14.81 -14.76
CA ASP A 218 -3.41 15.13 -15.03
C ASP A 218 -2.41 14.21 -14.32
N ILE A 219 -2.68 13.80 -13.07
CA ILE A 219 -1.75 12.96 -12.31
C ILE A 219 -1.60 11.57 -12.91
N VAL A 220 -2.69 10.99 -13.44
CA VAL A 220 -2.65 9.68 -14.11
C VAL A 220 -1.91 9.79 -15.44
N LYS A 221 -2.18 10.86 -16.23
CA LYS A 221 -1.43 11.16 -17.48
C LYS A 221 0.07 11.34 -17.23
N GLN A 222 0.45 12.10 -16.21
CA GLN A 222 1.86 12.29 -15.86
C GLN A 222 2.53 10.98 -15.46
N THR A 223 1.80 10.10 -14.76
CA THR A 223 2.30 8.77 -14.39
C THR A 223 2.48 7.90 -15.63
N ALA A 224 1.54 7.92 -16.59
CA ALA A 224 1.66 7.21 -17.86
C ALA A 224 2.84 7.73 -18.70
N ALA A 225 2.99 9.05 -18.81
CA ALA A 225 4.12 9.67 -19.51
C ALA A 225 5.47 9.26 -18.89
N ARG A 226 5.57 9.29 -17.56
CA ARG A 226 6.78 8.85 -16.85
C ARG A 226 7.09 7.37 -17.10
N SER A 227 6.08 6.52 -17.08
CA SER A 227 6.19 5.08 -17.33
C SER A 227 6.65 4.78 -18.77
N LEU A 228 6.16 5.50 -19.77
CA LEU A 228 6.58 5.40 -21.17
C LEU A 228 7.99 5.99 -21.38
N GLY A 229 8.30 7.15 -20.79
CA GLY A 229 9.61 7.78 -20.88
C GLY A 229 10.74 6.91 -20.28
N ALA A 230 10.45 6.16 -19.23
CA ALA A 230 11.40 5.19 -18.67
C ALA A 230 11.74 4.04 -19.63
N ARG A 231 10.88 3.79 -20.62
CA ARG A 231 11.07 2.79 -21.69
C ARG A 231 11.75 3.34 -22.93
N GLY A 232 12.12 4.65 -22.94
CA GLY A 232 12.77 5.32 -24.05
C GLY A 232 11.82 5.82 -25.14
N GLU A 233 10.51 5.84 -24.87
CA GLU A 233 9.53 6.46 -25.75
C GLU A 233 9.69 7.99 -25.74
N ASP A 234 9.51 8.62 -26.92
CA ASP A 234 9.50 10.07 -27.05
C ASP A 234 8.14 10.65 -26.59
N VAL A 235 8.04 10.89 -25.29
CA VAL A 235 6.82 11.40 -24.67
C VAL A 235 6.56 12.88 -24.93
N ASP A 236 7.55 13.64 -25.34
CA ASP A 236 7.40 15.10 -25.59
C ASP A 236 6.39 15.35 -26.72
N SER A 237 6.33 14.45 -27.70
CA SER A 237 5.34 14.53 -28.78
C SER A 237 3.91 14.16 -28.35
N LEU A 238 3.74 13.45 -27.22
CA LEU A 238 2.45 13.01 -26.70
C LEU A 238 1.87 13.99 -25.66
N VAL A 239 2.73 14.81 -25.03
CA VAL A 239 2.35 15.76 -23.95
C VAL A 239 2.09 17.18 -24.47
N GLU A 240 2.41 17.50 -25.74
CA GLU A 240 2.23 18.84 -26.33
C GLU A 240 0.80 19.41 -26.30
N GLY A 241 -0.19 18.67 -25.76
CA GLY A 241 -1.57 19.11 -25.55
C GLY A 241 -1.93 19.59 -24.13
N SER A 242 -1.15 19.24 -23.10
CA SER A 242 -1.44 19.62 -21.71
C SER A 242 -0.58 20.82 -21.30
N SER A 243 -1.13 22.02 -21.39
CA SER A 243 -0.49 23.25 -20.92
C SER A 243 -0.26 23.17 -19.41
N GLY A 244 1.02 23.21 -19.03
CA GLY A 244 1.47 23.12 -17.67
C GLY A 244 0.78 24.08 -16.71
N THR A 245 0.21 23.51 -15.69
CA THR A 245 0.02 24.19 -14.42
C THR A 245 0.98 23.52 -13.44
N GLU A 246 2.13 24.15 -13.22
CA GLU A 246 3.00 23.80 -12.09
C GLU A 246 2.18 23.91 -10.81
N MET A 247 1.76 22.81 -10.25
CA MET A 247 1.18 22.75 -8.92
C MET A 247 2.29 22.91 -7.90
N ALA A 248 2.36 24.10 -7.31
CA ALA A 248 3.19 24.37 -6.14
C ALA A 248 2.73 23.49 -4.96
N GLY A 249 3.35 22.34 -4.75
CA GLY A 249 3.02 21.40 -3.66
C GLY A 249 3.85 20.16 -3.61
N ASP A 250 4.43 19.75 -4.72
CA ASP A 250 5.09 18.43 -4.84
C ASP A 250 6.51 18.36 -4.24
N HIS A 251 7.06 19.47 -3.78
CA HIS A 251 8.41 19.54 -3.19
C HIS A 251 8.49 19.12 -1.72
N MET A 252 7.37 18.92 -1.03
CA MET A 252 7.38 18.63 0.41
C MET A 252 7.24 17.14 0.77
N LEU A 253 6.84 16.29 -0.15
CA LEU A 253 6.60 14.87 0.14
C LEU A 253 7.75 13.94 -0.23
N ASN A 254 8.81 14.45 -0.87
CA ASN A 254 9.97 13.66 -1.31
C ASN A 254 11.29 14.05 -0.65
N GLN A 255 11.28 14.83 0.43
CA GLN A 255 12.49 15.09 1.21
C GLN A 255 12.58 14.09 2.36
N VAL A 256 13.34 13.02 2.14
CA VAL A 256 13.97 12.26 3.23
C VAL A 256 14.91 13.22 3.93
N PRO A 257 14.81 13.44 5.25
CA PRO A 257 15.76 14.28 5.96
C PRO A 257 17.15 13.65 5.90
N ASP A 258 18.10 14.34 5.31
CA ASP A 258 19.53 14.03 5.49
C ASP A 258 19.87 14.12 6.98
N ARG A 259 20.64 13.13 7.47
CA ARG A 259 21.10 12.98 8.84
C ARG A 259 22.09 14.08 9.24
#